data_99e8893757b908213720ef65130fe9b3
#
_entry.id   99e8893757b908213720ef65130fe9b3
#
_cell.length_a   1.000
_cell.length_b   1.000
_cell.length_c   1.000
_cell.angle_alpha   90.00
_cell.angle_beta   90.00
_cell.angle_gamma   90.00
#
_symmetry.space_group_name_H-M   'P 1'
#
loop_
_entity.id
_entity.type
_entity.pdbx_description
1 polymer ?
#
loop_
_entity_poly.entity_id
_entity_poly.type
_entity_poly.pdbx_seq_one_letter_code
_entity_poly.pdbx_strand_id
1 'polypeptide(L)'
;MEYIVAGYNMLTDITYSDGSTIENTPGGSFYSASGVRFWRDSVAYVGTAGPDFERWYGKWFNDNAIDCRVKPCLAKTLRYTLSYAANGIWSEECSYGEEYEAMAKDVGRITPEMLGECVDAATRGIYLEASLSAKIADHFAEVKALIPNGVFLWEINGDDLRDPAKREAIEERIAITDAFSLNLDEAQGFFGTDDGDAILRGLSAYGKPCFFRLGEKGAGIVRPEGAVFGRSVGTEKSVDPTGCGNCSTAAAMIGLAEALPDEMTVAMANIAAGHCAAQFGPWPCVTQESRAKAYEELDSYLAAAPFVYGRLL
;
A
#
# COMPACT_ATOMS: atom_id res chain seq x y z
N MET A 1 -0.49 -17.62 8.16
CA MET A 1 -0.18 -16.21 8.54
C MET A 1 -1.46 -15.40 8.57
N GLU A 2 -1.60 -14.46 9.54
CA GLU A 2 -2.84 -13.66 9.62
C GLU A 2 -2.94 -12.65 8.47
N TYR A 3 -1.81 -12.08 8.05
CA TYR A 3 -1.78 -11.08 6.98
C TYR A 3 -0.70 -11.42 5.96
N ILE A 4 -1.04 -11.27 4.69
CA ILE A 4 -0.14 -11.48 3.57
C ILE A 4 -0.04 -10.17 2.79
N VAL A 5 1.18 -9.72 2.56
CA VAL A 5 1.49 -8.55 1.73
C VAL A 5 2.19 -9.03 0.48
N ALA A 6 1.69 -8.65 -0.67
CA ALA A 6 2.28 -9.01 -1.95
C ALA A 6 2.37 -7.80 -2.89
N GLY A 7 3.43 -7.74 -3.65
CA GLY A 7 3.63 -6.66 -4.61
C GLY A 7 5.05 -6.61 -5.17
N TYR A 8 5.40 -5.46 -5.71
CA TYR A 8 6.67 -5.28 -6.39
C TYR A 8 7.83 -5.14 -5.41
N ASN A 9 8.93 -5.80 -5.73
CA ASN A 9 10.22 -5.65 -5.06
C ASN A 9 11.15 -4.81 -5.91
N MET A 10 11.59 -3.69 -5.37
CA MET A 10 12.52 -2.81 -6.06
C MET A 10 13.47 -2.13 -5.09
N LEU A 11 14.64 -1.80 -5.59
CA LEU A 11 15.53 -0.80 -5.02
C LEU A 11 15.18 0.56 -5.60
N THR A 12 15.16 1.59 -4.79
CA THR A 12 14.89 2.95 -5.24
C THR A 12 16.04 3.87 -4.86
N ASP A 13 16.54 4.60 -5.83
CA ASP A 13 17.43 5.74 -5.62
C ASP A 13 16.58 7.01 -5.71
N ILE A 14 16.55 7.81 -4.65
CA ILE A 14 15.69 8.99 -4.56
C ILE A 14 16.55 10.24 -4.74
N THR A 15 16.12 11.12 -5.65
CA THR A 15 16.72 12.45 -5.86
C THR A 15 15.69 13.51 -5.48
N TYR A 16 16.03 14.38 -4.55
CA TYR A 16 15.18 15.49 -4.13
C TYR A 16 15.45 16.75 -4.94
N SER A 17 14.51 17.69 -4.89
CA SER A 17 14.58 18.95 -5.65
C SER A 17 15.76 19.87 -5.28
N ASP A 18 16.34 19.68 -4.12
CA ASP A 18 17.56 20.38 -3.67
C ASP A 18 18.86 19.72 -4.16
N GLY A 19 18.74 18.62 -4.90
CA GLY A 19 19.86 17.86 -5.43
C GLY A 19 20.44 16.82 -4.46
N SER A 20 19.89 16.70 -3.25
CA SER A 20 20.27 15.61 -2.34
C SER A 20 19.75 14.26 -2.86
N THR A 21 20.50 13.20 -2.58
CA THR A 21 20.18 11.85 -3.03
C THR A 21 20.26 10.86 -1.89
N ILE A 22 19.36 9.87 -1.92
CA ILE A 22 19.40 8.70 -1.06
C ILE A 22 19.37 7.47 -1.95
N GLU A 23 20.35 6.60 -1.80
CA GLU A 23 20.49 5.42 -2.63
C GLU A 23 20.08 4.15 -1.87
N ASN A 24 19.64 3.15 -2.64
CA ASN A 24 19.35 1.80 -2.15
C ASN A 24 18.23 1.76 -1.10
N THR A 25 17.26 2.66 -1.19
CA THR A 25 16.08 2.57 -0.34
C THR A 25 15.17 1.45 -0.84
N PRO A 26 14.46 0.76 0.06
CA PRO A 26 13.40 -0.16 -0.36
C PRO A 26 12.27 0.63 -1.00
N GLY A 27 11.64 0.04 -2.02
CA GLY A 27 10.47 0.62 -2.67
C GLY A 27 9.28 -0.33 -2.65
N GLY A 28 8.14 0.19 -3.10
CA GLY A 28 6.92 -0.60 -3.27
C GLY A 28 6.40 -1.23 -1.99
N SER A 29 6.01 -2.47 -2.08
CA SER A 29 5.30 -3.22 -1.02
C SER A 29 6.10 -3.50 0.26
N PHE A 30 7.39 -3.11 0.34
CA PHE A 30 8.10 -3.07 1.62
C PHE A 30 7.41 -2.18 2.64
N TYR A 31 6.99 -1.01 2.19
CA TYR A 31 6.27 -0.08 3.03
C TYR A 31 4.91 -0.64 3.47
N SER A 32 4.27 -1.44 2.60
CA SER A 32 3.04 -2.16 2.95
C SER A 32 3.28 -3.19 4.05
N ALA A 33 4.37 -3.99 3.91
CA ALA A 33 4.75 -4.94 4.95
C ALA A 33 5.09 -4.24 6.28
N SER A 34 5.75 -3.07 6.22
CA SER A 34 6.01 -2.22 7.38
C SER A 34 4.73 -1.75 8.05
N GLY A 35 3.73 -1.32 7.26
CA GLY A 35 2.43 -0.86 7.77
C GLY A 35 1.66 -1.95 8.51
N VAL A 36 1.68 -3.19 7.99
CA VAL A 36 1.09 -4.33 8.71
C VAL A 36 1.90 -4.66 9.95
N ARG A 37 3.23 -4.76 9.83
CA ARG A 37 4.11 -5.13 10.95
C ARG A 37 4.07 -4.12 12.09
N PHE A 38 3.82 -2.86 11.80
CA PHE A 38 3.65 -1.82 12.81
C PHE A 38 2.55 -2.16 13.82
N TRP A 39 1.45 -2.75 13.35
CA TRP A 39 0.29 -3.09 14.18
C TRP A 39 0.20 -4.57 14.56
N ARG A 40 0.73 -5.49 13.74
CA ARG A 40 0.56 -6.94 13.91
C ARG A 40 1.86 -7.70 13.74
N ASP A 41 1.96 -8.86 14.38
CA ASP A 41 3.16 -9.70 14.35
C ASP A 41 3.14 -10.75 13.23
N SER A 42 1.97 -11.28 12.91
CA SER A 42 1.81 -12.40 11.99
C SER A 42 1.68 -11.91 10.55
N VAL A 43 2.82 -11.66 9.90
CA VAL A 43 2.92 -11.09 8.55
C VAL A 43 3.78 -11.99 7.67
N ALA A 44 3.27 -12.33 6.47
CA ALA A 44 4.06 -12.86 5.38
C ALA A 44 4.23 -11.81 4.28
N TYR A 45 5.40 -11.80 3.67
CA TYR A 45 5.70 -10.98 2.50
C TYR A 45 6.00 -11.87 1.29
N VAL A 46 5.24 -11.69 0.22
CA VAL A 46 5.33 -12.51 -1.00
C VAL A 46 5.74 -11.65 -2.18
N GLY A 47 6.75 -12.09 -2.91
CA GLY A 47 7.22 -11.35 -4.07
C GLY A 47 8.27 -12.11 -4.87
N THR A 48 8.86 -11.42 -5.83
CA THR A 48 9.95 -11.93 -6.67
C THR A 48 11.06 -10.90 -6.76
N ALA A 49 12.30 -11.35 -6.88
CA ALA A 49 13.45 -10.46 -6.93
C ALA A 49 14.66 -11.13 -7.63
N GLY A 50 15.78 -10.44 -7.69
CA GLY A 50 17.08 -11.01 -8.02
C GLY A 50 17.75 -11.65 -6.79
N PRO A 51 18.88 -12.36 -7.00
CA PRO A 51 19.64 -13.00 -5.92
C PRO A 51 20.31 -12.01 -4.98
N ASP A 52 20.36 -10.74 -5.35
CA ASP A 52 20.88 -9.63 -4.56
C ASP A 52 19.91 -9.13 -3.48
N PHE A 53 18.65 -9.57 -3.50
CA PHE A 53 17.60 -9.16 -2.57
C PHE A 53 17.98 -9.38 -1.10
N GLU A 54 18.45 -10.56 -0.75
CA GLU A 54 18.81 -10.91 0.62
C GLU A 54 19.92 -9.99 1.19
N ARG A 55 20.89 -9.61 0.35
CA ARG A 55 21.95 -8.67 0.73
C ARG A 55 21.41 -7.30 1.13
N TRP A 56 20.35 -6.83 0.45
CA TRP A 56 19.79 -5.49 0.68
C TRP A 56 18.78 -5.48 1.82
N TYR A 57 17.96 -6.54 1.93
CA TYR A 57 16.74 -6.49 2.73
C TYR A 57 16.60 -7.62 3.73
N GLY A 58 17.36 -8.69 3.62
CA GLY A 58 17.24 -9.84 4.50
C GLY A 58 17.34 -9.48 5.98
N LYS A 59 18.25 -8.55 6.32
CA LYS A 59 18.36 -8.06 7.70
C LYS A 59 17.08 -7.40 8.19
N TRP A 60 16.44 -6.56 7.38
CA TRP A 60 15.22 -5.87 7.77
C TRP A 60 14.05 -6.84 8.03
N PHE A 61 13.88 -7.84 7.15
CA PHE A 61 12.89 -8.89 7.34
C PHE A 61 13.12 -9.70 8.61
N ASN A 62 14.37 -10.06 8.88
CA ASN A 62 14.76 -10.80 10.08
C ASN A 62 14.54 -9.98 11.35
N ASP A 63 14.97 -8.72 11.38
CA ASP A 63 14.80 -7.81 12.52
C ASP A 63 13.32 -7.60 12.86
N ASN A 64 12.44 -7.59 11.84
CA ASN A 64 11.00 -7.42 12.02
C ASN A 64 10.23 -8.74 12.14
N ALA A 65 10.90 -9.89 12.10
CA ALA A 65 10.29 -11.22 12.15
C ALA A 65 9.15 -11.42 11.13
N ILE A 66 9.30 -10.87 9.92
CA ILE A 66 8.37 -11.04 8.81
C ILE A 66 8.75 -12.31 8.05
N ASP A 67 7.77 -13.20 7.79
CA ASP A 67 7.98 -14.39 6.96
C ASP A 67 8.17 -13.99 5.50
N CYS A 68 9.43 -13.92 5.07
CA CYS A 68 9.81 -13.45 3.74
C CYS A 68 9.80 -14.60 2.73
N ARG A 69 8.85 -14.57 1.80
CA ARG A 69 8.64 -15.55 0.72
C ARG A 69 8.94 -14.94 -0.65
N VAL A 70 10.15 -14.36 -0.79
CA VAL A 70 10.59 -13.79 -2.05
C VAL A 70 11.32 -14.84 -2.87
N LYS A 71 10.86 -15.08 -4.11
CA LYS A 71 11.48 -16.05 -5.04
C LYS A 71 12.53 -15.35 -5.90
N PRO A 72 13.81 -15.81 -5.91
CA PRO A 72 14.86 -15.25 -6.74
C PRO A 72 14.74 -15.78 -8.18
N CYS A 73 13.94 -15.12 -9.01
CA CYS A 73 13.70 -15.50 -10.40
C CYS A 73 14.25 -14.50 -11.44
N LEU A 74 14.71 -13.35 -10.99
CA LEU A 74 15.30 -12.31 -11.84
C LEU A 74 16.84 -12.39 -11.81
N ALA A 75 17.51 -11.88 -12.85
CA ALA A 75 18.98 -11.78 -12.86
C ALA A 75 19.48 -10.80 -11.78
N LYS A 76 18.72 -9.76 -11.49
CA LYS A 76 18.94 -8.76 -10.43
C LYS A 76 17.61 -8.15 -10.02
N THR A 77 17.53 -7.66 -8.79
CA THR A 77 16.34 -6.96 -8.29
C THR A 77 16.11 -5.68 -9.10
N LEU A 78 14.86 -5.40 -9.44
CA LEU A 78 14.49 -4.14 -10.12
C LEU A 78 15.02 -2.93 -9.34
N ARG A 79 15.47 -1.92 -10.08
CA ARG A 79 15.95 -0.66 -9.54
C ARG A 79 15.30 0.51 -10.27
N TYR A 80 14.82 1.47 -9.51
CA TYR A 80 14.21 2.68 -10.03
C TYR A 80 14.92 3.91 -9.51
N THR A 81 14.91 4.96 -10.32
CA THR A 81 15.27 6.31 -9.90
C THR A 81 13.98 7.10 -9.72
N LEU A 82 13.74 7.56 -8.49
CA LEU A 82 12.62 8.41 -8.13
C LEU A 82 13.11 9.84 -8.00
N SER A 83 12.52 10.76 -8.73
CA SER A 83 12.94 12.17 -8.74
C SER A 83 11.80 13.08 -8.30
N TYR A 84 12.00 13.84 -7.21
CA TYR A 84 11.06 14.83 -6.70
C TYR A 84 11.37 16.23 -7.25
N ALA A 85 10.38 16.87 -7.87
CA ALA A 85 10.44 18.29 -8.23
C ALA A 85 10.09 19.17 -7.02
N ALA A 86 10.43 20.48 -7.11
CA ALA A 86 10.18 21.44 -6.03
C ALA A 86 8.71 21.63 -5.64
N ASN A 87 7.78 21.30 -6.53
CA ASN A 87 6.34 21.33 -6.30
C ASN A 87 5.77 20.02 -5.75
N GLY A 88 6.63 19.07 -5.37
CA GLY A 88 6.24 17.75 -4.85
C GLY A 88 5.82 16.74 -5.92
N ILE A 89 5.77 17.12 -7.20
CA ILE A 89 5.55 16.16 -8.29
C ILE A 89 6.78 15.28 -8.41
N TRP A 90 6.56 14.00 -8.60
CA TRP A 90 7.63 13.03 -8.76
C TRP A 90 7.51 12.27 -10.09
N SER A 91 8.63 11.74 -10.53
CA SER A 91 8.74 10.82 -11.67
C SER A 91 9.56 9.60 -11.27
N GLU A 92 9.33 8.49 -11.93
CA GLU A 92 10.02 7.23 -11.69
C GLU A 92 10.45 6.62 -13.02
N GLU A 93 11.66 6.10 -13.07
CA GLU A 93 12.16 5.36 -14.22
C GLU A 93 12.99 4.14 -13.81
N CYS A 94 12.89 3.06 -14.56
CA CYS A 94 13.69 1.87 -14.33
C CYS A 94 15.15 2.13 -14.70
N SER A 95 16.07 2.04 -13.73
CA SER A 95 17.51 2.28 -13.94
C SER A 95 18.17 1.27 -14.87
N TYR A 96 17.49 0.16 -15.20
CA TYR A 96 17.99 -0.86 -16.13
C TYR A 96 17.35 -0.80 -17.52
N GLY A 97 16.48 0.20 -17.75
CA GLY A 97 15.77 0.45 -18.98
C GLY A 97 14.51 -0.39 -19.15
N GLU A 98 13.66 0.05 -20.06
CA GLU A 98 12.32 -0.50 -20.32
C GLU A 98 12.31 -1.97 -20.71
N GLU A 99 13.31 -2.43 -21.49
CA GLU A 99 13.39 -3.84 -21.91
C GLU A 99 13.60 -4.78 -20.72
N TYR A 100 14.49 -4.41 -19.78
CA TYR A 100 14.70 -5.19 -18.57
C TYR A 100 13.46 -5.15 -17.68
N GLU A 101 12.84 -4.01 -17.53
CA GLU A 101 11.62 -3.83 -16.74
C GLU A 101 10.49 -4.71 -17.26
N ALA A 102 10.22 -4.68 -18.56
CA ALA A 102 9.19 -5.50 -19.18
C ALA A 102 9.44 -7.00 -18.99
N MET A 103 10.70 -7.44 -19.21
CA MET A 103 11.11 -8.83 -18.96
C MET A 103 10.94 -9.19 -17.49
N ALA A 104 11.38 -8.34 -16.57
CA ALA A 104 11.31 -8.59 -15.14
C ALA A 104 9.86 -8.69 -14.64
N LYS A 105 8.95 -7.87 -15.17
CA LYS A 105 7.52 -7.94 -14.86
C LYS A 105 6.85 -9.22 -15.40
N ASP A 106 7.32 -9.77 -16.52
CA ASP A 106 6.81 -11.03 -17.06
C ASP A 106 7.36 -12.26 -16.32
N VAL A 107 8.67 -12.30 -16.07
CA VAL A 107 9.35 -13.41 -15.37
C VAL A 107 9.07 -13.38 -13.87
N GLY A 108 9.11 -12.19 -13.28
CA GLY A 108 8.97 -11.94 -11.84
C GLY A 108 7.51 -11.85 -11.37
N ARG A 109 6.60 -12.62 -11.97
CA ARG A 109 5.18 -12.58 -11.61
C ARG A 109 4.90 -13.25 -10.28
N ILE A 110 4.04 -12.62 -9.49
CA ILE A 110 3.38 -13.25 -8.35
C ILE A 110 2.27 -14.16 -8.88
N THR A 111 2.04 -15.30 -8.23
CA THR A 111 0.98 -16.23 -8.59
C THR A 111 0.09 -16.57 -7.40
N PRO A 112 -1.16 -17.03 -7.62
CA PRO A 112 -2.03 -17.47 -6.53
C PRO A 112 -1.41 -18.57 -5.67
N GLU A 113 -0.62 -19.47 -6.26
CA GLU A 113 0.06 -20.56 -5.52
C GLU A 113 1.08 -19.99 -4.52
N MET A 114 1.84 -18.97 -4.91
CA MET A 114 2.79 -18.31 -4.00
C MET A 114 2.08 -17.72 -2.79
N LEU A 115 0.92 -17.11 -2.99
CA LEU A 115 0.09 -16.58 -1.91
C LEU A 115 -0.48 -17.73 -1.07
N GLY A 116 -0.98 -18.78 -1.72
CA GLY A 116 -1.55 -19.97 -1.09
C GLY A 116 -0.58 -20.70 -0.16
N GLU A 117 0.74 -20.66 -0.44
CA GLU A 117 1.77 -21.21 0.45
C GLU A 117 1.81 -20.51 1.84
N CYS A 118 1.29 -19.29 1.94
CA CYS A 118 1.24 -18.51 3.17
C CYS A 118 -0.12 -18.56 3.88
N VAL A 119 -1.17 -19.03 3.19
CA VAL A 119 -2.54 -19.05 3.71
C VAL A 119 -2.75 -20.23 4.67
N ASP A 120 -3.40 -19.96 5.78
CA ASP A 120 -3.88 -20.95 6.75
C ASP A 120 -5.24 -20.51 7.34
N ALA A 121 -5.76 -21.28 8.29
CA ALA A 121 -7.05 -20.98 8.91
C ALA A 121 -7.10 -19.64 9.69
N ALA A 122 -5.95 -19.07 10.02
CA ALA A 122 -5.85 -17.79 10.72
C ALA A 122 -5.76 -16.59 9.75
N THR A 123 -5.64 -16.83 8.44
CA THR A 123 -5.46 -15.76 7.46
C THR A 123 -6.71 -14.89 7.33
N ARG A 124 -6.53 -13.59 7.60
CA ARG A 124 -7.60 -12.58 7.65
C ARG A 124 -7.54 -11.62 6.48
N GLY A 125 -6.34 -11.36 5.95
CA GLY A 125 -6.18 -10.35 4.90
C GLY A 125 -5.03 -10.62 3.93
N ILE A 126 -5.27 -10.30 2.66
CA ILE A 126 -4.26 -10.21 1.60
C ILE A 126 -4.28 -8.78 1.07
N TYR A 127 -3.14 -8.10 1.18
CA TYR A 127 -2.86 -6.86 0.48
C TYR A 127 -2.10 -7.19 -0.80
N LEU A 128 -2.55 -6.66 -1.92
CA LEU A 128 -1.88 -6.82 -3.21
C LEU A 128 -1.75 -5.45 -3.89
N GLU A 129 -0.50 -5.06 -4.16
CA GLU A 129 -0.18 -3.97 -5.07
C GLU A 129 0.11 -4.56 -6.46
N ALA A 130 -0.74 -4.28 -7.43
CA ALA A 130 -0.58 -4.80 -8.79
C ALA A 130 -1.20 -3.87 -9.83
N SER A 131 -0.49 -3.70 -10.96
CA SER A 131 -1.07 -3.12 -12.18
C SER A 131 -1.89 -4.15 -12.95
N LEU A 132 -2.78 -3.70 -13.82
CA LEU A 132 -3.53 -4.57 -14.72
C LEU A 132 -2.63 -5.36 -15.69
N SER A 133 -1.44 -4.84 -15.99
CA SER A 133 -0.46 -5.55 -16.82
C SER A 133 0.25 -6.69 -16.07
N ALA A 134 0.17 -6.73 -14.74
CA ALA A 134 0.72 -7.83 -13.95
C ALA A 134 -0.15 -9.08 -14.11
N LYS A 135 0.46 -10.22 -14.38
CA LYS A 135 -0.26 -11.49 -14.61
C LYS A 135 -1.19 -11.90 -13.45
N ILE A 136 -0.87 -11.52 -12.23
CA ILE A 136 -1.71 -11.78 -11.06
C ILE A 136 -3.10 -11.11 -11.19
N ALA A 137 -3.21 -10.01 -11.93
CA ALA A 137 -4.48 -9.33 -12.13
C ALA A 137 -5.53 -10.18 -12.88
N ASP A 138 -5.09 -11.12 -13.71
CA ASP A 138 -5.96 -12.07 -14.38
C ASP A 138 -6.49 -13.18 -13.45
N HIS A 139 -5.89 -13.29 -12.25
CA HIS A 139 -6.16 -14.34 -11.27
C HIS A 139 -6.78 -13.81 -9.96
N PHE A 140 -7.37 -12.61 -9.96
CA PHE A 140 -7.96 -12.04 -8.73
C PHE A 140 -9.04 -12.93 -8.12
N ALA A 141 -9.84 -13.62 -8.94
CA ALA A 141 -10.83 -14.57 -8.44
C ALA A 141 -10.19 -15.76 -7.69
N GLU A 142 -9.05 -16.24 -8.18
CA GLU A 142 -8.29 -17.30 -7.50
C GLU A 142 -7.67 -16.80 -6.21
N VAL A 143 -7.12 -15.56 -6.20
CA VAL A 143 -6.61 -14.93 -4.97
C VAL A 143 -7.73 -14.77 -3.93
N LYS A 144 -8.90 -14.27 -4.33
CA LYS A 144 -10.05 -14.15 -3.42
C LYS A 144 -10.50 -15.52 -2.88
N ALA A 145 -10.46 -16.56 -3.71
CA ALA A 145 -10.83 -17.91 -3.29
C ALA A 145 -9.88 -18.50 -2.23
N LEU A 146 -8.64 -18.03 -2.12
CA LEU A 146 -7.72 -18.45 -1.06
C LEU A 146 -8.19 -18.04 0.35
N ILE A 147 -8.89 -16.91 0.44
CA ILE A 147 -9.38 -16.34 1.71
C ILE A 147 -10.87 -15.97 1.62
N PRO A 148 -11.79 -16.92 1.44
CA PRO A 148 -13.21 -16.64 1.17
C PRO A 148 -13.86 -15.78 2.26
N ASN A 149 -13.43 -15.91 3.51
CA ASN A 149 -13.92 -15.13 4.67
C ASN A 149 -12.98 -13.99 5.08
N GLY A 150 -11.84 -13.82 4.41
CA GLY A 150 -10.90 -12.73 4.66
C GLY A 150 -11.09 -11.55 3.72
N VAL A 151 -10.31 -10.51 3.91
CA VAL A 151 -10.32 -9.29 3.09
C VAL A 151 -9.19 -9.35 2.06
N PHE A 152 -9.55 -9.35 0.80
CA PHE A 152 -8.64 -9.11 -0.31
C PHE A 152 -8.70 -7.62 -0.67
N LEU A 153 -7.64 -6.88 -0.31
CA LEU A 153 -7.49 -5.47 -0.63
C LEU A 153 -6.52 -5.28 -1.79
N TRP A 154 -6.98 -4.59 -2.83
CA TRP A 154 -6.17 -4.22 -3.98
C TRP A 154 -5.76 -2.74 -3.93
N GLU A 155 -4.46 -2.46 -3.90
CA GLU A 155 -3.94 -1.12 -4.17
C GLU A 155 -3.76 -0.96 -5.68
N ILE A 156 -4.59 -0.09 -6.28
CA ILE A 156 -4.64 0.09 -7.73
C ILE A 156 -3.45 0.92 -8.17
N ASN A 157 -2.80 0.50 -9.25
CA ASN A 157 -1.69 1.25 -9.83
C ASN A 157 -2.15 2.57 -10.43
N GLY A 158 -1.47 3.67 -10.13
CA GLY A 158 -1.85 5.02 -10.55
C GLY A 158 -1.83 5.22 -12.07
N ASP A 159 -0.94 4.55 -12.80
CA ASP A 159 -0.88 4.65 -14.26
C ASP A 159 -2.08 3.97 -14.93
N ASP A 160 -2.59 2.89 -14.31
CA ASP A 160 -3.82 2.26 -14.77
C ASP A 160 -5.03 3.18 -14.57
N LEU A 161 -5.10 3.87 -13.42
CA LEU A 161 -6.20 4.79 -13.10
C LEU A 161 -6.23 6.05 -13.99
N ARG A 162 -5.08 6.47 -14.52
CA ARG A 162 -4.97 7.61 -15.45
C ARG A 162 -5.29 7.25 -16.90
N ASP A 163 -5.38 5.96 -17.23
CA ASP A 163 -5.69 5.48 -18.59
C ASP A 163 -7.18 5.16 -18.73
N PRO A 164 -7.96 6.00 -19.46
CA PRO A 164 -9.39 5.77 -19.63
C PRO A 164 -9.74 4.44 -20.31
N ALA A 165 -8.81 3.89 -21.12
CA ALA A 165 -9.02 2.61 -21.79
C ALA A 165 -9.03 1.42 -20.82
N LYS A 166 -8.48 1.58 -19.61
CA LYS A 166 -8.41 0.55 -18.58
C LYS A 166 -9.59 0.56 -17.60
N ARG A 167 -10.47 1.53 -17.72
CA ARG A 167 -11.57 1.74 -16.76
C ARG A 167 -12.41 0.48 -16.54
N GLU A 168 -12.91 -0.12 -17.61
CA GLU A 168 -13.75 -1.33 -17.54
C GLU A 168 -13.00 -2.48 -16.83
N ALA A 169 -11.75 -2.70 -17.17
CA ALA A 169 -10.93 -3.73 -16.54
C ALA A 169 -10.68 -3.46 -15.05
N ILE A 170 -10.50 -2.19 -14.65
CA ILE A 170 -10.39 -1.81 -13.24
C ILE A 170 -11.70 -2.12 -12.50
N GLU A 171 -12.85 -1.72 -13.06
CA GLU A 171 -14.16 -1.95 -12.48
C GLU A 171 -14.46 -3.45 -12.29
N GLU A 172 -14.11 -4.27 -13.27
CA GLU A 172 -14.20 -5.74 -13.16
C GLU A 172 -13.34 -6.30 -12.00
N ARG A 173 -12.13 -5.77 -11.79
CA ARG A 173 -11.24 -6.23 -10.70
C ARG A 173 -11.74 -5.73 -9.34
N ILE A 174 -12.24 -4.49 -9.25
CA ILE A 174 -12.89 -3.99 -8.02
C ILE A 174 -14.06 -4.91 -7.62
N ALA A 175 -14.87 -5.36 -8.58
CA ALA A 175 -15.99 -6.25 -8.28
C ALA A 175 -15.58 -7.58 -7.62
N ILE A 176 -14.36 -8.07 -7.90
CA ILE A 176 -13.83 -9.31 -7.33
C ILE A 176 -13.23 -9.08 -5.94
N THR A 177 -12.59 -7.93 -5.69
CA THR A 177 -11.96 -7.63 -4.40
C THR A 177 -12.97 -7.34 -3.30
N ASP A 178 -12.53 -7.38 -2.04
CA ASP A 178 -13.36 -6.98 -0.89
C ASP A 178 -13.18 -5.48 -0.57
N ALA A 179 -12.01 -4.92 -0.89
CA ALA A 179 -11.69 -3.52 -0.75
C ALA A 179 -10.65 -3.10 -1.78
N PHE A 180 -10.57 -1.80 -2.04
CA PHE A 180 -9.55 -1.22 -2.92
C PHE A 180 -9.03 0.11 -2.39
N SER A 181 -7.91 0.59 -2.93
CA SER A 181 -7.32 1.87 -2.52
C SER A 181 -6.82 2.65 -3.72
N LEU A 182 -6.98 3.96 -3.65
CA LEU A 182 -6.39 4.97 -4.53
C LEU A 182 -6.24 6.29 -3.78
N ASN A 183 -5.52 7.24 -4.38
CA ASN A 183 -5.38 8.59 -3.84
C ASN A 183 -6.24 9.61 -4.60
N LEU A 184 -6.24 10.86 -4.13
CA LEU A 184 -7.06 11.92 -4.69
C LEU A 184 -6.70 12.24 -6.15
N ASP A 185 -5.42 12.34 -6.49
CA ASP A 185 -4.99 12.65 -7.86
C ASP A 185 -5.36 11.51 -8.82
N GLU A 186 -5.22 10.26 -8.36
CA GLU A 186 -5.64 9.07 -9.08
C GLU A 186 -7.16 9.04 -9.30
N ALA A 187 -7.95 9.39 -8.28
CA ALA A 187 -9.40 9.47 -8.38
C ALA A 187 -9.84 10.59 -9.33
N GLN A 188 -9.20 11.75 -9.28
CA GLN A 188 -9.47 12.85 -10.23
C GLN A 188 -9.22 12.42 -11.67
N GLY A 189 -8.11 11.73 -11.93
CA GLY A 189 -7.82 11.17 -13.24
C GLY A 189 -8.86 10.12 -13.67
N PHE A 190 -9.18 9.20 -12.79
CA PHE A 190 -10.11 8.10 -13.06
C PHE A 190 -11.55 8.57 -13.32
N PHE A 191 -12.06 9.52 -12.54
CA PHE A 191 -13.41 10.06 -12.72
C PHE A 191 -13.48 11.27 -13.67
N GLY A 192 -12.33 11.84 -14.06
CA GLY A 192 -12.25 13.00 -14.94
C GLY A 192 -12.85 14.28 -14.33
N THR A 193 -12.76 14.43 -13.01
CA THR A 193 -13.31 15.56 -12.26
C THR A 193 -12.51 15.86 -11.00
N ASP A 194 -12.50 17.14 -10.59
CA ASP A 194 -11.97 17.60 -9.31
C ASP A 194 -13.06 17.85 -8.25
N ASP A 195 -14.33 17.63 -8.61
CA ASP A 195 -15.47 17.70 -7.67
C ASP A 195 -15.40 16.53 -6.67
N GLY A 196 -15.03 16.85 -5.43
CA GLY A 196 -14.92 15.86 -4.35
C GLY A 196 -16.21 15.10 -4.08
N ASP A 197 -17.36 15.74 -4.18
CA ASP A 197 -18.64 15.08 -3.97
C ASP A 197 -18.98 14.11 -5.11
N ALA A 198 -18.61 14.45 -6.35
CA ALA A 198 -18.76 13.55 -7.49
C ALA A 198 -17.83 12.32 -7.35
N ILE A 199 -16.59 12.53 -6.92
CA ILE A 199 -15.63 11.45 -6.64
C ILE A 199 -16.17 10.52 -5.55
N LEU A 200 -16.64 11.05 -4.42
CA LEU A 200 -17.19 10.24 -3.32
C LEU A 200 -18.41 9.42 -3.77
N ARG A 201 -19.33 10.03 -4.55
CA ARG A 201 -20.45 9.29 -5.13
C ARG A 201 -19.98 8.16 -6.06
N GLY A 202 -18.97 8.43 -6.89
CA GLY A 202 -18.38 7.44 -7.78
C GLY A 202 -17.76 6.27 -7.04
N LEU A 203 -16.96 6.54 -6.00
CA LEU A 203 -16.35 5.51 -5.15
C LEU A 203 -17.40 4.68 -4.40
N SER A 204 -18.42 5.34 -3.82
CA SER A 204 -19.52 4.66 -3.10
C SER A 204 -20.32 3.73 -4.01
N ALA A 205 -20.46 4.06 -5.29
CA ALA A 205 -21.23 3.28 -6.25
C ALA A 205 -20.65 1.89 -6.53
N TYR A 206 -19.36 1.64 -6.25
CA TYR A 206 -18.77 0.29 -6.38
C TYR A 206 -19.26 -0.68 -5.31
N GLY A 207 -19.94 -0.24 -4.26
CA GLY A 207 -20.48 -1.12 -3.23
C GLY A 207 -19.44 -1.80 -2.35
N LYS A 208 -18.19 -1.36 -2.43
CA LYS A 208 -17.03 -1.90 -1.69
C LYS A 208 -16.36 -0.80 -0.87
N PRO A 209 -15.78 -1.12 0.29
CA PRO A 209 -14.93 -0.16 0.99
C PRO A 209 -13.76 0.30 0.11
N CYS A 210 -13.60 1.61 0.01
CA CYS A 210 -12.43 2.23 -0.61
C CYS A 210 -11.61 2.93 0.48
N PHE A 211 -10.34 2.56 0.64
CA PHE A 211 -9.40 3.37 1.41
C PHE A 211 -8.90 4.50 0.53
N PHE A 212 -9.34 5.71 0.83
CA PHE A 212 -9.12 6.89 -0.01
C PHE A 212 -8.14 7.86 0.64
N ARG A 213 -6.98 8.06 0.00
CA ARG A 213 -5.85 8.82 0.49
C ARG A 213 -5.89 10.26 -0.02
N LEU A 214 -5.69 11.25 0.87
CA LEU A 214 -5.72 12.69 0.57
C LEU A 214 -4.36 13.36 0.76
N GLY A 215 -3.27 12.58 0.65
CA GLY A 215 -1.90 13.07 0.88
C GLY A 215 -1.71 13.58 2.31
N GLU A 216 -1.09 14.76 2.43
CA GLU A 216 -0.82 15.40 3.72
C GLU A 216 -2.08 15.74 4.56
N LYS A 217 -3.25 15.77 3.96
CA LYS A 217 -4.49 16.01 4.68
C LYS A 217 -4.94 14.81 5.49
N GLY A 218 -4.60 13.59 5.07
CA GLY A 218 -4.98 12.34 5.74
C GLY A 218 -5.60 11.33 4.79
N ALA A 219 -6.46 10.48 5.32
CA ALA A 219 -7.13 9.43 4.57
C ALA A 219 -8.51 9.13 5.15
N GLY A 220 -9.29 8.34 4.42
CA GLY A 220 -10.61 7.91 4.86
C GLY A 220 -11.03 6.57 4.30
N ILE A 221 -12.13 6.06 4.84
CA ILE A 221 -12.89 4.93 4.28
C ILE A 221 -14.16 5.49 3.64
N VAL A 222 -14.37 5.16 2.37
CA VAL A 222 -15.59 5.47 1.62
C VAL A 222 -16.37 4.17 1.43
N ARG A 223 -17.62 4.16 1.84
CA ARG A 223 -18.58 3.05 1.72
C ARG A 223 -19.86 3.51 1.02
N PRO A 224 -20.75 2.58 0.61
CA PRO A 224 -22.08 2.94 0.11
C PRO A 224 -22.90 3.78 1.11
N GLU A 225 -22.74 3.54 2.41
CA GLU A 225 -23.48 4.18 3.49
C GLU A 225 -22.94 5.58 3.82
N GLY A 226 -21.71 5.90 3.40
CA GLY A 226 -21.07 7.18 3.68
C GLY A 226 -19.54 7.08 3.71
N ALA A 227 -18.91 8.18 4.11
CA ALA A 227 -17.47 8.27 4.20
C ALA A 227 -17.03 8.82 5.55
N VAL A 228 -15.91 8.32 6.06
CA VAL A 228 -15.23 8.81 7.27
C VAL A 228 -13.80 9.15 6.91
N PHE A 229 -13.38 10.39 7.16
CA PHE A 229 -12.01 10.86 6.94
C PHE A 229 -11.39 11.29 8.26
N GLY A 230 -10.13 10.94 8.46
CA GLY A 230 -9.32 11.41 9.58
C GLY A 230 -8.11 12.21 9.10
N ARG A 231 -7.68 13.19 9.89
CA ARG A 231 -6.55 14.05 9.57
C ARG A 231 -5.22 13.28 9.70
N SER A 232 -4.24 13.67 8.91
CA SER A 232 -2.85 13.19 9.05
C SER A 232 -2.28 13.46 10.44
N VAL A 233 -1.30 12.66 10.82
CA VAL A 233 -0.55 12.76 12.08
C VAL A 233 0.91 13.09 11.76
N GLY A 234 1.51 13.99 12.56
CA GLY A 234 2.96 14.23 12.52
C GLY A 234 3.48 14.88 11.25
N THR A 235 2.64 15.56 10.48
CA THR A 235 3.05 16.22 9.21
C THR A 235 4.16 17.23 9.41
N GLU A 236 4.24 17.86 10.58
CA GLU A 236 5.32 18.79 10.96
C GLU A 236 6.69 18.11 11.15
N LYS A 237 6.73 16.80 11.25
CA LYS A 237 7.94 15.97 11.40
C LYS A 237 8.28 15.19 10.12
N SER A 238 7.55 15.43 9.05
CA SER A 238 7.76 14.71 7.80
C SER A 238 9.18 14.96 7.26
N VAL A 239 9.88 13.84 7.02
CA VAL A 239 11.23 13.79 6.45
C VAL A 239 11.16 13.29 5.02
N ASP A 240 10.40 12.19 4.78
CA ASP A 240 10.27 11.56 3.48
C ASP A 240 8.86 10.95 3.32
N PRO A 241 8.04 11.42 2.37
CA PRO A 241 6.70 10.88 2.15
C PRO A 241 6.68 9.55 1.39
N THR A 242 7.84 9.06 0.93
CA THR A 242 7.94 7.82 0.15
C THR A 242 7.35 6.63 0.92
N GLY A 243 6.45 5.90 0.27
CA GLY A 243 5.83 4.71 0.83
C GLY A 243 4.71 4.94 1.85
N CYS A 244 4.39 6.20 2.23
CA CYS A 244 3.30 6.47 3.17
C CYS A 244 1.95 5.94 2.66
N GLY A 245 1.70 6.02 1.35
CA GLY A 245 0.51 5.47 0.71
C GLY A 245 0.39 3.96 0.92
N ASN A 246 1.43 3.23 0.56
CA ASN A 246 1.51 1.77 0.71
C ASN A 246 1.38 1.35 2.19
N CYS A 247 2.12 2.04 3.08
CA CYS A 247 2.10 1.78 4.51
C CYS A 247 0.69 1.96 5.11
N SER A 248 0.03 3.09 4.81
CA SER A 248 -1.32 3.38 5.30
C SER A 248 -2.38 2.44 4.72
N THR A 249 -2.31 2.12 3.43
CA THR A 249 -3.25 1.20 2.78
C THR A 249 -3.20 -0.19 3.41
N ALA A 250 -1.99 -0.69 3.67
CA ALA A 250 -1.81 -1.99 4.30
C ALA A 250 -2.25 -1.99 5.78
N ALA A 251 -2.06 -0.88 6.49
CA ALA A 251 -2.61 -0.71 7.84
C ALA A 251 -4.15 -0.67 7.82
N ALA A 252 -4.77 0.00 6.83
CA ALA A 252 -6.22 0.02 6.67
C ALA A 252 -6.79 -1.39 6.38
N MET A 253 -6.09 -2.23 5.62
CA MET A 253 -6.48 -3.63 5.41
C MET A 253 -6.69 -4.37 6.74
N ILE A 254 -5.84 -4.12 7.75
CA ILE A 254 -6.00 -4.76 9.07
C ILE A 254 -7.36 -4.39 9.66
N GLY A 255 -7.68 -3.10 9.70
CA GLY A 255 -8.95 -2.63 10.26
C GLY A 255 -10.17 -3.22 9.54
N LEU A 256 -10.12 -3.29 8.21
CA LEU A 256 -11.16 -3.91 7.40
C LEU A 256 -11.26 -5.42 7.67
N ALA A 257 -10.14 -6.13 7.75
CA ALA A 257 -10.09 -7.57 7.98
C ALA A 257 -10.53 -7.98 9.39
N GLU A 258 -10.34 -7.09 10.37
CA GLU A 258 -10.79 -7.28 11.75
C GLU A 258 -12.18 -6.70 12.02
N ALA A 259 -12.82 -6.14 10.98
CA ALA A 259 -14.13 -5.47 11.07
C ALA A 259 -14.16 -4.37 12.17
N LEU A 260 -13.04 -3.63 12.32
CA LEU A 260 -12.96 -2.49 13.23
C LEU A 260 -13.84 -1.32 12.74
N PRO A 261 -14.27 -0.41 13.64
CA PRO A 261 -14.89 0.84 13.23
C PRO A 261 -14.04 1.59 12.21
N ASP A 262 -14.69 2.28 11.26
CA ASP A 262 -13.96 3.01 10.21
C ASP A 262 -13.06 4.11 10.79
N GLU A 263 -13.47 4.77 11.87
CA GLU A 263 -12.64 5.75 12.60
C GLU A 263 -11.34 5.13 13.12
N MET A 264 -11.42 3.93 13.69
CA MET A 264 -10.24 3.22 14.18
C MET A 264 -9.35 2.78 13.03
N THR A 265 -9.93 2.26 11.94
CA THR A 265 -9.22 1.87 10.73
C THR A 265 -8.45 3.04 10.13
N VAL A 266 -9.10 4.19 10.01
CA VAL A 266 -8.52 5.44 9.49
C VAL A 266 -7.42 5.97 10.42
N ALA A 267 -7.65 5.93 11.75
CA ALA A 267 -6.66 6.35 12.74
C ALA A 267 -5.39 5.49 12.65
N MET A 268 -5.52 4.16 12.61
CA MET A 268 -4.39 3.24 12.44
C MET A 268 -3.61 3.53 11.16
N ALA A 269 -4.30 3.76 10.06
CA ALA A 269 -3.68 4.07 8.77
C ALA A 269 -2.89 5.39 8.80
N ASN A 270 -3.48 6.47 9.34
CA ASN A 270 -2.85 7.78 9.43
C ASN A 270 -1.65 7.79 10.39
N ILE A 271 -1.72 7.07 11.50
CA ILE A 271 -0.60 6.92 12.45
C ILE A 271 0.55 6.17 11.78
N ALA A 272 0.28 5.04 11.10
CA ALA A 272 1.31 4.31 10.39
C ALA A 272 1.99 5.16 9.31
N ALA A 273 1.21 5.95 8.54
CA ALA A 273 1.74 6.90 7.57
C ALA A 273 2.59 7.99 8.22
N GLY A 274 2.17 8.56 9.34
CA GLY A 274 2.92 9.60 10.06
C GLY A 274 4.29 9.07 10.55
N HIS A 275 4.32 7.87 11.09
CA HIS A 275 5.58 7.22 11.48
C HIS A 275 6.45 6.87 10.27
N CYS A 276 5.86 6.46 9.14
CA CYS A 276 6.58 6.23 7.88
C CYS A 276 7.22 7.53 7.39
N ALA A 277 6.46 8.64 7.35
CA ALA A 277 6.94 9.93 6.87
C ALA A 277 8.04 10.56 7.75
N ALA A 278 8.14 10.18 9.02
CA ALA A 278 9.09 10.78 9.97
C ALA A 278 10.54 10.31 9.78
N GLN A 279 10.80 9.46 8.78
CA GLN A 279 12.13 8.88 8.53
C GLN A 279 12.30 8.51 7.06
N PHE A 280 13.53 8.18 6.67
CA PHE A 280 13.82 7.58 5.39
C PHE A 280 13.63 6.05 5.44
N GLY A 281 12.93 5.52 4.45
CA GLY A 281 12.66 4.09 4.34
C GLY A 281 11.56 3.59 5.31
N PRO A 282 11.22 2.29 5.27
CA PRO A 282 10.24 1.69 6.16
C PRO A 282 10.74 1.68 7.60
N TRP A 283 9.82 1.55 8.56
CA TRP A 283 10.15 1.48 9.98
C TRP A 283 11.24 0.43 10.25
N PRO A 284 12.38 0.78 10.89
CA PRO A 284 13.56 -0.09 10.92
C PRO A 284 13.35 -1.39 11.72
N CYS A 285 12.71 -1.30 12.88
CA CYS A 285 12.38 -2.46 13.70
C CYS A 285 11.21 -2.12 14.63
N VAL A 286 10.12 -2.86 14.53
CA VAL A 286 8.96 -2.71 15.41
C VAL A 286 9.17 -3.53 16.69
N THR A 287 9.32 -2.85 17.81
CA THR A 287 9.43 -3.44 19.14
C THR A 287 8.09 -3.42 19.87
N GLN A 288 7.98 -4.18 20.97
CA GLN A 288 6.79 -4.10 21.83
C GLN A 288 6.60 -2.69 22.41
N GLU A 289 7.69 -1.99 22.73
CA GLU A 289 7.63 -0.62 23.25
C GLU A 289 7.12 0.36 22.19
N SER A 290 7.65 0.31 20.96
CA SER A 290 7.19 1.18 19.87
C SER A 290 5.73 0.94 19.54
N ARG A 291 5.28 -0.31 19.58
CA ARG A 291 3.88 -0.66 19.36
C ARG A 291 2.99 -0.19 20.50
N ALA A 292 3.41 -0.32 21.75
CA ALA A 292 2.64 0.20 22.89
C ALA A 292 2.42 1.71 22.77
N LYS A 293 3.46 2.48 22.39
CA LYS A 293 3.35 3.91 22.10
C LYS A 293 2.39 4.21 20.96
N ALA A 294 2.40 3.40 19.90
CA ALA A 294 1.46 3.56 18.79
C ALA A 294 -0.01 3.35 19.22
N TYR A 295 -0.27 2.42 20.14
CA TYR A 295 -1.61 2.25 20.71
C TYR A 295 -2.01 3.40 21.63
N GLU A 296 -1.11 3.97 22.44
CA GLU A 296 -1.37 5.19 23.21
C GLU A 296 -1.67 6.38 22.31
N GLU A 297 -0.98 6.50 21.16
CA GLU A 297 -1.25 7.50 20.15
C GLU A 297 -2.62 7.26 19.48
N LEU A 298 -2.99 6.00 19.20
CA LEU A 298 -4.29 5.63 18.67
C LEU A 298 -5.41 6.04 19.62
N ASP A 299 -5.29 5.74 20.91
CA ASP A 299 -6.28 6.13 21.93
C ASP A 299 -6.42 7.66 21.98
N SER A 300 -5.31 8.38 21.93
CA SER A 300 -5.29 9.84 21.93
C SER A 300 -5.94 10.43 20.69
N TYR A 301 -5.66 9.85 19.50
CA TYR A 301 -6.25 10.25 18.23
C TYR A 301 -7.76 10.04 18.23
N LEU A 302 -8.22 8.88 18.68
CA LEU A 302 -9.66 8.57 18.78
C LEU A 302 -10.37 9.49 19.78
N ALA A 303 -9.73 9.78 20.92
CA ALA A 303 -10.28 10.71 21.92
C ALA A 303 -10.40 12.15 21.39
N ALA A 304 -9.46 12.60 20.57
CA ALA A 304 -9.51 13.90 19.90
C ALA A 304 -10.57 13.98 18.80
N ALA A 305 -11.04 12.83 18.28
CA ALA A 305 -12.07 12.68 17.26
C ALA A 305 -11.88 13.60 16.04
N PRO A 306 -10.71 13.64 15.36
CA PRO A 306 -10.42 14.55 14.27
C PRO A 306 -11.04 14.06 12.95
N PHE A 307 -12.31 13.63 13.01
CA PHE A 307 -13.00 13.00 11.89
C PHE A 307 -13.97 13.95 11.18
N VAL A 308 -14.09 13.77 9.87
CA VAL A 308 -15.03 14.44 9.00
C VAL A 308 -15.86 13.38 8.26
N TYR A 309 -17.17 13.57 8.23
CA TYR A 309 -18.11 12.60 7.67
C TYR A 309 -18.76 13.14 6.39
N GLY A 310 -18.90 12.28 5.39
CA GLY A 310 -19.66 12.53 4.17
C GLY A 310 -19.07 13.56 3.21
N ARG A 311 -17.87 14.09 3.47
CA ARG A 311 -17.15 15.03 2.60
C ARG A 311 -15.64 14.88 2.78
N LEU A 312 -14.86 15.38 1.83
CA LEU A 312 -13.40 15.45 1.93
C LEU A 312 -12.92 16.41 3.03
N LEU A 313 -11.69 16.18 3.52
CA LEU A 313 -10.96 17.03 4.45
C LEU A 313 -10.56 18.38 3.84
#